data_5225215f69a61defdbe957918b705930
#
_entry.id   5225215f69a61defdbe957918b705930
#
_cell.length_a   1.000
_cell.length_b   1.000
_cell.length_c   1.000
_cell.angle_alpha   90.00
_cell.angle_beta   90.00
_cell.angle_gamma   90.00
#
_symmetry.space_group_name_H-M   'P 1'
#
loop_
_entity.id
_entity.type
_entity.pdbx_description
1 polymer ?
#
loop_
_entity_poly.entity_id
_entity_poly.type
_entity_poly.pdbx_seq_one_letter_code
_entity_poly.pdbx_strand_id
1 'polypeptide(L)'
;RPVMFFMVKKMDKNENQGNTALQQSENPSDANHKVQSSNLKVQSIKYFSFTGTVSYVDGDRMVITVPDSAPLLELQQSTDPIGVQLSFDETSYKLMFEALDRVMKAKNNRLAYLRDLFYSHQKAGRFSFEPMKFPWLNPTQERAVNEVLWAKDVAIVHGPPGTGKTTTLVEAINETLMRESQVLVCAQSNMAVDWISEKLVDRGINVLRIGNPTRVNDKMLGFTYERRFESHADYPQLWAIRKAIRELRKNRKKGSENYHQKMDRLKSRAAEIEIRINAELFGEARVIACTLVGSAHHLLEGMKFGTLFIDD
;
A
#
# COMPACT_ATOMS: atom_id res chain seq x y z
N ARG A 1 -3.97 -2.12 15.60
CA ARG A 1 -4.50 -0.77 15.37
C ARG A 1 -3.34 0.23 15.50
N PRO A 2 -3.20 1.22 14.60
CA PRO A 2 -2.16 2.22 14.69
C PRO A 2 -2.43 3.18 15.86
N VAL A 3 -1.36 3.60 16.53
CA VAL A 3 -1.41 4.52 17.68
C VAL A 3 -0.28 5.53 17.60
N MET A 4 -0.55 6.73 18.10
CA MET A 4 0.47 7.77 18.31
C MET A 4 0.81 7.89 19.78
N PHE A 5 2.06 8.17 20.07
CA PHE A 5 2.54 8.44 21.41
C PHE A 5 2.52 9.95 21.67
N PHE A 6 2.16 10.33 22.88
CA PHE A 6 2.24 11.69 23.34
C PHE A 6 2.78 11.78 24.78
N MET A 7 3.38 12.90 25.11
CA MET A 7 3.93 13.20 26.42
C MET A 7 3.20 14.43 27.00
N VAL A 8 2.81 14.32 28.24
CA VAL A 8 2.15 15.42 28.98
C VAL A 8 3.19 16.14 29.81
N LYS A 9 3.62 17.34 29.38
CA LYS A 9 4.57 18.14 30.12
C LYS A 9 3.86 18.86 31.29
N LYS A 10 4.41 18.72 32.49
CA LYS A 10 4.03 19.52 33.66
C LYS A 10 4.74 20.89 33.59
N MET A 11 4.05 21.99 33.86
CA MET A 11 4.73 23.28 33.99
C MET A 11 5.53 23.35 35.27
N ASP A 12 6.79 23.70 35.20
CA ASP A 12 7.54 24.21 36.29
C ASP A 12 7.04 25.64 36.64
N LYS A 13 6.85 25.93 37.94
CA LYS A 13 6.27 27.18 38.43
C LYS A 13 7.13 28.44 38.19
N ASN A 14 8.20 28.39 37.42
CA ASN A 14 9.20 29.46 37.30
C ASN A 14 9.33 30.15 35.93
N GLU A 15 8.40 29.97 35.00
CA GLU A 15 8.43 30.78 33.76
C GLU A 15 7.18 31.67 33.65
N ASN A 16 7.09 32.66 34.52
CA ASN A 16 6.20 33.79 34.34
C ASN A 16 7.04 35.03 34.03
N GLN A 17 7.44 35.25 32.77
CA GLN A 17 7.68 36.58 32.18
C GLN A 17 8.01 36.45 30.68
N GLY A 18 7.11 37.02 29.88
CA GLY A 18 7.41 37.49 28.51
C GLY A 18 6.92 36.61 27.36
N ASN A 19 5.76 36.81 26.90
CA ASN A 19 5.38 37.30 25.57
C ASN A 19 3.94 36.97 25.22
N THR A 20 3.13 38.00 25.28
CA THR A 20 1.82 38.13 24.64
C THR A 20 2.03 38.31 23.13
N ALA A 21 1.56 37.44 22.30
CA ALA A 21 1.17 37.76 20.94
C ALA A 21 0.14 36.73 20.44
N LEU A 22 -1.03 37.26 20.26
CA LEU A 22 -2.20 36.70 19.64
C LEU A 22 -1.93 36.22 18.22
N GLN A 23 -2.47 35.04 17.86
CA GLN A 23 -3.20 34.95 16.59
C GLN A 23 -4.28 33.85 16.71
N GLN A 24 -5.51 34.35 16.68
CA GLN A 24 -6.75 33.60 16.52
C GLN A 24 -6.83 33.07 15.08
N SER A 25 -7.21 31.81 14.92
CA SER A 25 -7.99 31.39 13.77
C SER A 25 -9.06 30.43 14.26
N GLU A 26 -10.27 30.98 14.31
CA GLU A 26 -11.52 30.28 14.58
C GLU A 26 -11.83 29.28 13.46
N ASN A 27 -12.29 28.09 13.85
CA ASN A 27 -13.34 27.39 13.13
C ASN A 27 -14.19 26.59 14.11
N PRO A 28 -15.53 26.73 14.07
CA PRO A 28 -16.44 26.16 15.04
C PRO A 28 -17.09 24.90 14.46
N SER A 29 -17.00 23.80 15.17
CA SER A 29 -18.01 22.76 15.31
C SER A 29 -17.37 21.55 15.98
N ASP A 30 -17.68 21.36 17.29
CA ASP A 30 -18.20 20.09 17.75
C ASP A 30 -18.51 20.17 19.24
N ALA A 31 -19.75 19.84 19.50
CA ALA A 31 -20.36 19.90 20.82
C ALA A 31 -20.04 18.66 21.66
N ASN A 32 -19.81 18.92 22.95
CA ASN A 32 -20.16 18.10 24.12
C ASN A 32 -19.71 16.63 24.19
N HIS A 33 -18.55 16.41 24.83
CA HIS A 33 -18.45 15.37 25.85
C HIS A 33 -17.72 15.92 27.08
N LYS A 34 -18.49 16.28 28.11
CA LYS A 34 -17.97 16.57 29.47
C LYS A 34 -17.42 15.26 30.04
N VAL A 35 -16.12 15.08 29.99
CA VAL A 35 -15.40 14.16 30.87
C VAL A 35 -15.03 14.97 32.11
N GLN A 36 -15.49 14.53 33.28
CA GLN A 36 -15.11 15.11 34.57
C GLN A 36 -13.59 15.01 34.74
N SER A 37 -12.90 16.13 34.59
CA SER A 37 -11.47 16.23 34.80
C SER A 37 -11.19 16.52 36.27
N SER A 38 -10.53 15.56 36.93
CA SER A 38 -9.74 15.84 38.11
C SER A 38 -8.68 16.94 37.79
N ASN A 39 -8.53 17.92 38.64
CA ASN A 39 -7.73 19.15 38.53
C ASN A 39 -6.23 18.89 38.18
N LEU A 40 -5.91 18.53 36.96
CA LEU A 40 -4.57 18.59 36.41
C LEU A 40 -4.57 19.69 35.34
N LYS A 41 -3.93 20.83 35.61
CA LYS A 41 -3.64 21.83 34.58
C LYS A 41 -2.65 21.22 33.58
N VAL A 42 -3.16 20.59 32.54
CA VAL A 42 -2.37 20.11 31.40
C VAL A 42 -1.96 21.32 30.58
N GLN A 43 -0.67 21.61 30.51
CA GLN A 43 -0.20 22.84 29.90
C GLN A 43 0.42 22.66 28.50
N SER A 44 0.94 21.51 28.15
CA SER A 44 1.27 21.21 26.76
C SER A 44 1.33 19.70 26.52
N ILE A 45 0.84 19.27 25.36
CA ILE A 45 0.97 17.90 24.88
C ILE A 45 1.99 17.91 23.74
N LYS A 46 3.06 17.14 23.89
CA LYS A 46 4.05 16.89 22.82
C LYS A 46 3.73 15.56 22.16
N TYR A 47 3.40 15.55 20.89
CA TYR A 47 3.26 14.33 20.09
C TYR A 47 4.61 13.90 19.55
N PHE A 48 4.83 12.58 19.50
CA PHE A 48 5.99 12.01 18.85
C PHE A 48 5.71 11.82 17.35
N SER A 49 6.73 11.96 16.51
CA SER A 49 6.63 11.90 15.05
C SER A 49 6.55 10.48 14.48
N PHE A 50 6.44 9.46 15.30
CA PHE A 50 6.31 8.07 14.87
C PHE A 50 4.98 7.48 15.34
N THR A 51 4.54 6.43 14.63
CA THR A 51 3.36 5.65 14.99
C THR A 51 3.76 4.24 15.40
N GLY A 52 3.08 3.69 16.39
CA GLY A 52 3.19 2.29 16.76
C GLY A 52 1.97 1.49 16.32
N THR A 53 2.07 0.18 16.41
CA THR A 53 0.92 -0.71 16.19
C THR A 53 0.66 -1.53 17.44
N VAL A 54 -0.57 -1.48 17.94
CA VAL A 54 -0.99 -2.31 19.07
C VAL A 54 -0.96 -3.77 18.62
N SER A 55 -0.08 -4.55 19.24
CA SER A 55 0.11 -5.98 18.98
C SER A 55 -0.74 -6.83 19.89
N TYR A 56 -0.85 -6.43 21.17
CA TYR A 56 -1.55 -7.20 22.19
C TYR A 56 -2.08 -6.30 23.30
N VAL A 57 -3.24 -6.63 23.83
CA VAL A 57 -3.85 -5.97 24.99
C VAL A 57 -4.35 -7.04 25.94
N ASP A 58 -3.95 -6.97 27.19
CA ASP A 58 -4.39 -7.86 28.26
C ASP A 58 -4.64 -7.04 29.56
N GLY A 59 -5.90 -6.87 29.89
CA GLY A 59 -6.31 -6.06 31.02
C GLY A 59 -5.76 -4.63 30.97
N ASP A 60 -4.88 -4.29 31.86
CA ASP A 60 -4.20 -3.00 32.00
C ASP A 60 -2.87 -2.90 31.22
N ARG A 61 -2.48 -3.97 30.54
CA ARG A 61 -1.23 -4.03 29.79
C ARG A 61 -1.46 -3.95 28.29
N MET A 62 -0.66 -3.14 27.61
CA MET A 62 -0.67 -3.00 26.15
C MET A 62 0.74 -3.16 25.61
N VAL A 63 0.88 -4.05 24.63
CA VAL A 63 2.14 -4.20 23.89
C VAL A 63 2.00 -3.50 22.54
N ILE A 64 2.93 -2.59 22.27
CA ILE A 64 2.94 -1.79 21.04
C ILE A 64 4.26 -2.02 20.33
N THR A 65 4.19 -2.48 19.10
CA THR A 65 5.33 -2.55 18.19
C THR A 65 5.59 -1.17 17.62
N VAL A 66 6.83 -0.71 17.71
CA VAL A 66 7.29 0.58 17.18
C VAL A 66 8.39 0.36 16.15
N PRO A 67 8.60 1.28 15.19
CA PRO A 67 9.68 1.18 14.22
C PRO A 67 11.05 1.32 14.91
N ASP A 68 12.10 0.74 14.29
CA ASP A 68 13.47 0.79 14.81
C ASP A 68 14.02 2.23 14.97
N SER A 69 13.44 3.17 14.26
CA SER A 69 13.77 4.60 14.35
C SER A 69 13.12 5.31 15.55
N ALA A 70 12.25 4.63 16.30
CA ALA A 70 11.57 5.24 17.45
C ALA A 70 12.57 5.57 18.57
N PRO A 71 12.45 6.75 19.21
CA PRO A 71 13.35 7.18 20.28
C PRO A 71 13.02 6.47 21.60
N LEU A 72 13.23 5.17 21.68
CA LEU A 72 12.91 4.34 22.84
C LEU A 72 13.58 4.81 24.12
N LEU A 73 14.83 5.32 24.05
CA LEU A 73 15.56 5.84 25.21
C LEU A 73 14.88 7.09 25.78
N GLU A 74 14.39 8.00 24.91
CA GLU A 74 13.66 9.19 25.35
C GLU A 74 12.33 8.79 26.02
N LEU A 75 11.64 7.79 25.48
CA LEU A 75 10.40 7.27 26.07
C LEU A 75 10.63 6.59 27.43
N GLN A 76 11.70 5.79 27.56
CA GLN A 76 12.00 5.05 28.79
C GLN A 76 12.55 5.93 29.92
N GLN A 77 13.28 7.00 29.59
CA GLN A 77 13.91 7.89 30.55
C GLN A 77 13.02 9.09 30.92
N SER A 78 11.89 9.25 30.27
CA SER A 78 10.98 10.36 30.57
C SER A 78 10.38 10.23 31.96
N THR A 79 10.47 11.30 32.74
CA THR A 79 9.75 11.46 34.01
C THR A 79 8.32 11.95 33.79
N ASP A 80 8.02 12.48 32.62
CA ASP A 80 6.69 12.96 32.27
C ASP A 80 5.78 11.78 31.86
N PRO A 81 4.49 11.85 32.19
CA PRO A 81 3.53 10.85 31.80
C PRO A 81 3.46 10.70 30.28
N ILE A 82 3.58 9.46 29.80
CA ILE A 82 3.44 9.10 28.39
C ILE A 82 2.06 8.49 28.20
N GLY A 83 1.34 8.97 27.21
CA GLY A 83 0.07 8.42 26.78
C GLY A 83 0.11 7.88 25.35
N VAL A 84 -0.90 7.11 25.04
CA VAL A 84 -1.09 6.52 23.71
C VAL A 84 -2.50 6.85 23.25
N GLN A 85 -2.60 7.39 22.04
CA GLN A 85 -3.85 7.73 21.40
C GLN A 85 -4.01 6.93 20.10
N LEU A 86 -5.23 6.48 19.79
CA LEU A 86 -5.49 5.88 18.48
C LEU A 86 -5.13 6.88 17.38
N SER A 87 -4.31 6.45 16.46
CA SER A 87 -3.99 7.19 15.25
C SER A 87 -4.94 6.77 14.15
N PHE A 88 -5.51 7.74 13.47
CA PHE A 88 -6.20 7.46 12.22
C PHE A 88 -5.14 7.28 11.13
N ASP A 89 -5.29 6.23 10.33
CA ASP A 89 -4.46 6.05 9.13
C ASP A 89 -4.93 7.04 8.05
N GLU A 90 -4.40 8.24 8.10
CA GLU A 90 -4.69 9.27 7.10
C GLU A 90 -4.05 8.96 5.74
N THR A 91 -3.10 8.03 5.69
CA THR A 91 -2.33 7.70 4.48
C THR A 91 -3.25 7.26 3.35
N SER A 92 -4.22 6.41 3.65
CA SER A 92 -5.17 5.92 2.65
C SER A 92 -6.04 7.05 2.08
N TYR A 93 -6.52 7.93 2.94
CA TYR A 93 -7.32 9.10 2.50
C TYR A 93 -6.49 10.09 1.69
N LYS A 94 -5.25 10.34 2.10
CA LYS A 94 -4.33 11.20 1.36
C LYS A 94 -4.11 10.66 -0.06
N LEU A 95 -3.84 9.37 -0.20
CA LEU A 95 -3.70 8.72 -1.51
C LEU A 95 -4.97 8.81 -2.35
N MET A 96 -6.15 8.66 -1.74
CA MET A 96 -7.44 8.84 -2.43
C MET A 96 -7.62 10.28 -2.94
N PHE A 97 -7.32 11.29 -2.12
CA PHE A 97 -7.38 12.70 -2.54
C PHE A 97 -6.38 13.01 -3.64
N GLU A 98 -5.16 12.50 -3.56
CA GLU A 98 -4.13 12.65 -4.60
C GLU A 98 -4.59 11.99 -5.92
N ALA A 99 -5.24 10.84 -5.86
CA ALA A 99 -5.81 10.18 -7.03
C ALA A 99 -6.95 10.99 -7.66
N LEU A 100 -7.87 11.51 -6.85
CA LEU A 100 -8.96 12.37 -7.32
C LEU A 100 -8.42 13.65 -7.98
N ASP A 101 -7.45 14.31 -7.35
CA ASP A 101 -6.83 15.52 -7.91
C ASP A 101 -6.17 15.21 -9.27
N ARG A 102 -5.49 14.08 -9.40
CA ARG A 102 -4.90 13.60 -10.67
C ARG A 102 -5.97 13.37 -11.74
N VAL A 103 -7.11 12.74 -11.39
CA VAL A 103 -8.23 12.54 -12.31
C VAL A 103 -8.83 13.86 -12.75
N MET A 104 -9.03 14.79 -11.82
CA MET A 104 -9.61 16.11 -12.12
C MET A 104 -8.70 16.94 -13.05
N LYS A 105 -7.39 16.88 -12.84
CA LYS A 105 -6.39 17.62 -13.63
C LYS A 105 -6.03 16.95 -14.95
N ALA A 106 -6.45 15.71 -15.19
CA ALA A 106 -6.13 14.96 -16.41
C ALA A 106 -6.69 15.65 -17.65
N LYS A 107 -5.84 15.82 -18.68
CA LYS A 107 -6.19 16.43 -19.98
C LYS A 107 -5.53 15.65 -21.11
N ASN A 108 -6.27 15.41 -22.19
CA ASN A 108 -5.75 14.84 -23.44
C ASN A 108 -5.01 13.49 -23.27
N ASN A 109 -5.42 12.67 -22.30
CA ASN A 109 -4.86 11.35 -22.05
C ASN A 109 -5.96 10.32 -21.75
N ARG A 110 -5.60 9.05 -21.61
CA ARG A 110 -6.54 7.95 -21.35
C ARG A 110 -7.34 8.16 -20.05
N LEU A 111 -6.72 8.74 -19.01
CA LEU A 111 -7.38 9.02 -17.74
C LEU A 111 -8.50 10.05 -17.89
N ALA A 112 -8.25 11.12 -18.65
CA ALA A 112 -9.27 12.12 -18.98
C ALA A 112 -10.43 11.50 -19.78
N TYR A 113 -10.10 10.67 -20.77
CA TYR A 113 -11.11 9.95 -21.56
C TYR A 113 -11.99 9.05 -20.68
N LEU A 114 -11.40 8.26 -19.79
CA LEU A 114 -12.15 7.39 -18.87
C LEU A 114 -12.99 8.20 -17.88
N ARG A 115 -12.46 9.31 -17.35
CA ARG A 115 -13.24 10.23 -16.51
C ARG A 115 -14.51 10.69 -17.25
N ASP A 116 -14.34 11.20 -18.47
CA ASP A 116 -15.47 11.75 -19.26
C ASP A 116 -16.47 10.65 -19.64
N LEU A 117 -16.00 9.42 -19.85
CA LEU A 117 -16.84 8.25 -20.05
C LEU A 117 -17.70 7.93 -18.82
N PHE A 118 -17.11 7.94 -17.60
CA PHE A 118 -17.84 7.72 -16.35
C PHE A 118 -18.87 8.83 -16.07
N TYR A 119 -18.64 10.04 -16.54
CA TYR A 119 -19.62 11.14 -16.49
C TYR A 119 -20.61 11.13 -17.67
N SER A 120 -20.66 10.05 -18.44
CA SER A 120 -21.56 9.89 -19.60
C SER A 120 -21.37 10.91 -20.72
N HIS A 121 -20.23 11.58 -20.78
CA HIS A 121 -19.92 12.50 -21.88
C HIS A 121 -19.47 11.75 -23.14
N GLN A 122 -19.15 10.46 -23.00
CA GLN A 122 -18.76 9.58 -24.11
C GLN A 122 -19.39 8.21 -23.91
N LYS A 123 -19.55 7.46 -25.01
CA LYS A 123 -20.01 6.07 -24.97
C LYS A 123 -18.81 5.13 -24.91
N ALA A 124 -18.94 4.07 -24.11
CA ALA A 124 -17.95 2.99 -24.06
C ALA A 124 -17.85 2.28 -25.40
N GLY A 125 -16.61 2.05 -25.86
CA GLY A 125 -16.34 1.28 -27.05
C GLY A 125 -16.48 -0.21 -26.81
N ARG A 126 -16.72 -0.96 -27.91
CA ARG A 126 -16.86 -2.41 -27.90
C ARG A 126 -16.12 -3.04 -29.08
N PHE A 127 -15.49 -4.17 -28.84
CA PHE A 127 -14.96 -5.04 -29.88
C PHE A 127 -16.09 -5.94 -30.42
N SER A 128 -15.94 -6.39 -31.66
CA SER A 128 -16.86 -7.33 -32.30
C SER A 128 -16.10 -8.60 -32.70
N PHE A 129 -16.38 -9.69 -32.02
CA PHE A 129 -15.91 -11.04 -32.36
C PHE A 129 -16.91 -12.08 -31.87
N GLU A 130 -16.81 -13.30 -32.35
CA GLU A 130 -17.69 -14.41 -31.99
C GLU A 130 -17.63 -14.72 -30.51
N PRO A 131 -18.78 -15.01 -29.87
CA PRO A 131 -18.83 -15.34 -28.46
C PRO A 131 -18.09 -16.66 -28.18
N MET A 132 -17.29 -16.65 -27.14
CA MET A 132 -16.61 -17.84 -26.65
C MET A 132 -17.54 -18.70 -25.80
N LYS A 133 -17.35 -20.02 -25.86
CA LYS A 133 -18.10 -21.00 -25.07
C LYS A 133 -17.27 -21.50 -23.91
N PHE A 134 -17.90 -21.55 -22.73
CA PHE A 134 -17.30 -22.02 -21.48
C PHE A 134 -18.21 -23.10 -20.86
N PRO A 135 -18.03 -24.39 -21.20
CA PRO A 135 -18.91 -25.46 -20.73
C PRO A 135 -18.99 -25.61 -19.21
N TRP A 136 -17.99 -25.11 -18.48
CA TRP A 136 -17.92 -25.13 -17.02
C TRP A 136 -18.59 -23.92 -16.33
N LEU A 137 -19.05 -22.94 -17.09
CA LEU A 137 -19.78 -21.78 -16.59
C LEU A 137 -21.28 -21.94 -16.84
N ASN A 138 -22.09 -21.36 -15.98
CA ASN A 138 -23.51 -21.22 -16.30
C ASN A 138 -23.72 -20.16 -17.40
N PRO A 139 -24.87 -20.15 -18.10
CA PRO A 139 -25.10 -19.24 -19.23
C PRO A 139 -24.95 -17.76 -18.87
N THR A 140 -25.28 -17.36 -17.63
CA THR A 140 -25.15 -15.98 -17.20
C THR A 140 -23.68 -15.60 -16.99
N GLN A 141 -22.90 -16.50 -16.40
CA GLN A 141 -21.45 -16.31 -16.21
C GLN A 141 -20.72 -16.30 -17.57
N GLU A 142 -21.06 -17.24 -18.48
CA GLU A 142 -20.52 -17.28 -19.84
C GLU A 142 -20.78 -15.95 -20.57
N ARG A 143 -22.00 -15.44 -20.48
CA ARG A 143 -22.35 -14.15 -21.05
C ARG A 143 -21.54 -13.02 -20.42
N ALA A 144 -21.39 -13.00 -19.10
CA ALA A 144 -20.62 -11.97 -18.38
C ALA A 144 -19.14 -11.97 -18.81
N VAL A 145 -18.50 -13.13 -18.95
CA VAL A 145 -17.13 -13.25 -19.46
C VAL A 145 -17.04 -12.67 -20.87
N ASN A 146 -17.95 -13.04 -21.76
CA ASN A 146 -17.96 -12.52 -23.14
C ASN A 146 -18.14 -10.99 -23.17
N GLU A 147 -19.03 -10.43 -22.33
CA GLU A 147 -19.21 -8.98 -22.23
C GLU A 147 -17.93 -8.27 -21.76
N VAL A 148 -17.19 -8.85 -20.81
CA VAL A 148 -15.88 -8.34 -20.38
C VAL A 148 -14.87 -8.37 -21.55
N LEU A 149 -14.79 -9.46 -22.30
CA LEU A 149 -13.87 -9.62 -23.41
C LEU A 149 -14.17 -8.69 -24.58
N TRP A 150 -15.44 -8.34 -24.79
CA TRP A 150 -15.85 -7.38 -25.82
C TRP A 150 -15.65 -5.94 -25.41
N ALA A 151 -15.51 -5.65 -24.11
CA ALA A 151 -15.34 -4.29 -23.63
C ALA A 151 -13.99 -3.72 -24.10
N LYS A 152 -14.02 -2.56 -24.77
CA LYS A 152 -12.83 -1.80 -25.14
C LYS A 152 -12.40 -0.85 -24.03
N ASP A 153 -13.36 -0.34 -23.27
CA ASP A 153 -13.13 0.68 -22.28
C ASP A 153 -13.46 0.23 -20.87
N VAL A 154 -14.70 -0.19 -20.62
CA VAL A 154 -15.22 -0.56 -19.30
C VAL A 154 -16.24 -1.67 -19.44
N ALA A 155 -16.18 -2.67 -18.55
CA ALA A 155 -17.24 -3.64 -18.31
C ALA A 155 -17.56 -3.66 -16.81
N ILE A 156 -18.85 -3.77 -16.47
CA ILE A 156 -19.32 -3.89 -15.10
C ILE A 156 -20.05 -5.22 -14.96
N VAL A 157 -19.54 -6.10 -14.10
CA VAL A 157 -20.16 -7.37 -13.75
C VAL A 157 -20.79 -7.22 -12.39
N HIS A 158 -22.13 -7.15 -12.37
CA HIS A 158 -22.91 -7.00 -11.14
C HIS A 158 -23.67 -8.30 -10.83
N GLY A 159 -23.75 -8.66 -9.56
CA GLY A 159 -24.52 -9.81 -9.09
C GLY A 159 -24.59 -9.90 -7.58
N PRO A 160 -25.65 -10.49 -7.01
CA PRO A 160 -25.76 -10.73 -5.57
C PRO A 160 -24.62 -11.59 -5.01
N PRO A 161 -24.42 -11.60 -3.69
CA PRO A 161 -23.52 -12.56 -3.05
C PRO A 161 -23.82 -14.01 -3.44
N GLY A 162 -22.81 -14.84 -3.63
CA GLY A 162 -22.95 -16.27 -3.94
C GLY A 162 -23.24 -16.61 -5.42
N THR A 163 -23.33 -15.63 -6.32
CA THR A 163 -23.58 -15.87 -7.76
C THR A 163 -22.32 -16.29 -8.54
N GLY A 164 -21.17 -16.39 -7.91
CA GLY A 164 -19.91 -16.78 -8.54
C GLY A 164 -19.21 -15.64 -9.29
N LYS A 165 -19.36 -14.38 -8.84
CA LYS A 165 -18.64 -13.23 -9.41
C LYS A 165 -17.15 -13.46 -9.51
N THR A 166 -16.52 -13.95 -8.44
CA THR A 166 -15.07 -14.22 -8.42
C THR A 166 -14.70 -15.31 -9.42
N THR A 167 -15.52 -16.36 -9.59
CA THR A 167 -15.29 -17.39 -10.62
C THR A 167 -15.34 -16.80 -12.02
N THR A 168 -16.33 -15.95 -12.28
CA THR A 168 -16.49 -15.21 -13.53
C THR A 168 -15.28 -14.29 -13.79
N LEU A 169 -14.84 -13.57 -12.76
CA LEU A 169 -13.69 -12.67 -12.84
C LEU A 169 -12.39 -13.43 -13.15
N VAL A 170 -12.15 -14.54 -12.47
CA VAL A 170 -10.96 -15.39 -12.70
C VAL A 170 -10.95 -15.93 -14.13
N GLU A 171 -12.10 -16.32 -14.67
CA GLU A 171 -12.22 -16.74 -16.07
C GLU A 171 -11.92 -15.59 -17.04
N ALA A 172 -12.51 -14.43 -16.79
CA ALA A 172 -12.27 -13.23 -17.60
C ALA A 172 -10.78 -12.82 -17.59
N ILE A 173 -10.12 -12.91 -16.45
CA ILE A 173 -8.67 -12.66 -16.32
C ILE A 173 -7.89 -13.67 -17.15
N ASN A 174 -8.18 -14.97 -17.00
CA ASN A 174 -7.51 -16.04 -17.76
C ASN A 174 -7.62 -15.80 -19.26
N GLU A 175 -8.81 -15.51 -19.77
CA GLU A 175 -9.04 -15.25 -21.19
C GLU A 175 -8.37 -13.95 -21.67
N THR A 176 -8.36 -12.93 -20.84
CA THR A 176 -7.64 -11.68 -21.16
C THR A 176 -6.14 -11.92 -21.29
N LEU A 177 -5.56 -12.78 -20.46
CA LEU A 177 -4.15 -13.16 -20.53
C LEU A 177 -3.77 -13.96 -21.79
N MET A 178 -4.73 -14.47 -22.55
CA MET A 178 -4.48 -15.02 -23.89
C MET A 178 -4.15 -13.93 -24.93
N ARG A 179 -4.50 -12.69 -24.64
CA ARG A 179 -4.31 -11.53 -25.54
C ARG A 179 -3.31 -10.52 -24.98
N GLU A 180 -3.13 -10.48 -23.68
CA GLU A 180 -2.27 -9.53 -22.98
C GLU A 180 -1.17 -10.28 -22.22
N SER A 181 0.03 -9.68 -22.18
CA SER A 181 1.15 -10.27 -21.46
C SER A 181 0.97 -10.19 -19.95
N GLN A 182 0.33 -9.12 -19.46
CA GLN A 182 0.22 -8.85 -18.04
C GLN A 182 -1.01 -7.99 -17.76
N VAL A 183 -1.69 -8.26 -16.65
CA VAL A 183 -2.84 -7.48 -16.14
C VAL A 183 -2.64 -7.07 -14.68
N LEU A 184 -3.31 -6.01 -14.27
CA LEU A 184 -3.39 -5.58 -12.87
C LEU A 184 -4.72 -6.01 -12.27
N VAL A 185 -4.68 -6.66 -11.11
CA VAL A 185 -5.86 -7.10 -10.35
C VAL A 185 -5.86 -6.42 -8.99
N CYS A 186 -6.92 -5.69 -8.70
CA CYS A 186 -7.09 -4.99 -7.43
C CYS A 186 -8.38 -5.41 -6.73
N ALA A 187 -8.37 -5.33 -5.40
CA ALA A 187 -9.58 -5.43 -4.59
C ALA A 187 -9.50 -4.49 -3.38
N GLN A 188 -10.62 -4.26 -2.72
CA GLN A 188 -10.66 -3.38 -1.56
C GLN A 188 -9.89 -3.96 -0.37
N SER A 189 -10.01 -5.25 -0.11
CA SER A 189 -9.39 -5.93 1.04
C SER A 189 -8.25 -6.86 0.64
N ASN A 190 -7.31 -7.09 1.57
CA ASN A 190 -6.27 -8.09 1.38
C ASN A 190 -6.85 -9.50 1.19
N MET A 191 -7.91 -9.84 1.94
CA MET A 191 -8.59 -11.13 1.81
C MET A 191 -9.14 -11.37 0.40
N ALA A 192 -9.77 -10.36 -0.21
CA ALA A 192 -10.31 -10.48 -1.56
C ALA A 192 -9.19 -10.64 -2.59
N VAL A 193 -8.11 -9.84 -2.47
CA VAL A 193 -6.94 -9.98 -3.35
C VAL A 193 -6.32 -11.37 -3.24
N ASP A 194 -6.13 -11.87 -2.03
CA ASP A 194 -5.53 -13.18 -1.78
C ASP A 194 -6.43 -14.31 -2.33
N TRP A 195 -7.74 -14.21 -2.14
CA TRP A 195 -8.70 -15.18 -2.66
C TRP A 195 -8.67 -15.29 -4.19
N ILE A 196 -8.67 -14.15 -4.89
CA ILE A 196 -8.56 -14.14 -6.35
C ILE A 196 -7.21 -14.69 -6.79
N SER A 197 -6.14 -14.25 -6.13
CA SER A 197 -4.77 -14.68 -6.42
C SER A 197 -4.60 -16.19 -6.27
N GLU A 198 -5.16 -16.81 -5.22
CA GLU A 198 -5.16 -18.26 -5.04
C GLU A 198 -5.82 -18.97 -6.23
N LYS A 199 -7.00 -18.49 -6.66
CA LYS A 199 -7.70 -19.09 -7.81
C LYS A 199 -6.93 -18.97 -9.11
N LEU A 200 -6.18 -17.89 -9.30
CA LEU A 200 -5.33 -17.71 -10.46
C LEU A 200 -4.08 -18.62 -10.41
N VAL A 201 -3.46 -18.74 -9.23
CA VAL A 201 -2.33 -19.65 -9.01
C VAL A 201 -2.74 -21.11 -9.20
N ASP A 202 -3.92 -21.51 -8.72
CA ASP A 202 -4.48 -22.87 -8.94
C ASP A 202 -4.65 -23.20 -10.42
N ARG A 203 -4.77 -22.20 -11.29
CA ARG A 203 -4.79 -22.35 -12.76
C ARG A 203 -3.41 -22.27 -13.42
N GLY A 204 -2.35 -22.21 -12.63
CA GLY A 204 -0.97 -22.11 -13.13
C GLY A 204 -0.56 -20.72 -13.62
N ILE A 205 -1.34 -19.67 -13.30
CA ILE A 205 -1.01 -18.30 -13.66
C ILE A 205 0.03 -17.75 -12.67
N ASN A 206 1.10 -17.16 -13.19
CA ASN A 206 2.14 -16.54 -12.37
C ASN A 206 1.64 -15.20 -11.82
N VAL A 207 1.36 -15.18 -10.52
CA VAL A 207 0.88 -14.00 -9.78
C VAL A 207 2.02 -13.41 -8.95
N LEU A 208 2.21 -12.09 -9.02
CA LEU A 208 3.07 -11.33 -8.12
C LEU A 208 2.18 -10.47 -7.21
N ARG A 209 2.20 -10.79 -5.92
CA ARG A 209 1.38 -10.12 -4.90
C ARG A 209 2.14 -8.95 -4.28
N ILE A 210 1.67 -7.73 -4.52
CA ILE A 210 2.23 -6.51 -3.93
C ILE A 210 1.46 -6.16 -2.66
N GLY A 211 2.15 -5.99 -1.55
CA GLY A 211 1.57 -5.60 -0.27
C GLY A 211 2.36 -6.13 0.92
N ASN A 212 2.04 -5.66 2.12
CA ASN A 212 2.76 -6.07 3.32
C ASN A 212 2.56 -7.57 3.60
N PRO A 213 3.64 -8.39 3.64
CA PRO A 213 3.56 -9.83 3.87
C PRO A 213 2.83 -10.23 5.15
N THR A 214 2.84 -9.38 6.18
CA THR A 214 2.13 -9.65 7.45
C THR A 214 0.61 -9.60 7.33
N ARG A 215 0.08 -9.09 6.21
CA ARG A 215 -1.35 -8.97 5.92
C ARG A 215 -1.81 -9.91 4.81
N VAL A 216 -0.93 -10.75 4.31
CA VAL A 216 -1.17 -11.73 3.24
C VAL A 216 -1.38 -13.10 3.91
N ASN A 217 -2.30 -13.91 3.38
CA ASN A 217 -2.53 -15.25 3.91
C ASN A 217 -1.33 -16.19 3.64
N ASP A 218 -1.23 -17.27 4.41
CA ASP A 218 -0.09 -18.18 4.34
C ASP A 218 0.11 -18.81 2.98
N LYS A 219 -0.96 -19.12 2.25
CA LYS A 219 -0.88 -19.72 0.90
C LYS A 219 -0.27 -18.75 -0.12
N MET A 220 -0.59 -17.47 0.00
CA MET A 220 -0.10 -16.45 -0.91
C MET A 220 1.23 -15.83 -0.48
N LEU A 221 1.73 -16.14 0.72
CA LEU A 221 2.96 -15.55 1.26
C LEU A 221 4.17 -15.77 0.34
N GLY A 222 4.31 -16.97 -0.26
CA GLY A 222 5.37 -17.30 -1.21
C GLY A 222 5.29 -16.54 -2.55
N PHE A 223 4.14 -15.93 -2.85
CA PHE A 223 3.89 -15.15 -4.07
C PHE A 223 4.03 -13.64 -3.85
N THR A 224 4.36 -13.22 -2.63
CA THR A 224 4.62 -11.81 -2.32
C THR A 224 5.92 -11.36 -2.97
N TYR A 225 5.95 -10.08 -3.35
CA TYR A 225 7.15 -9.46 -3.93
C TYR A 225 8.36 -9.65 -3.02
N GLU A 226 8.22 -9.40 -1.72
CA GLU A 226 9.31 -9.50 -0.75
C GLU A 226 9.89 -10.91 -0.69
N ARG A 227 9.05 -11.94 -0.62
CA ARG A 227 9.51 -13.33 -0.58
C ARG A 227 10.16 -13.78 -1.88
N ARG A 228 9.59 -13.39 -3.02
CA ARG A 228 10.19 -13.70 -4.31
C ARG A 228 11.51 -12.95 -4.53
N PHE A 229 11.57 -11.70 -4.10
CA PHE A 229 12.79 -10.91 -4.16
C PHE A 229 13.91 -11.54 -3.32
N GLU A 230 13.61 -11.96 -2.09
CA GLU A 230 14.55 -12.64 -1.19
C GLU A 230 14.97 -14.03 -1.68
N SER A 231 14.08 -14.73 -2.40
CA SER A 231 14.33 -16.05 -2.95
C SER A 231 15.07 -16.03 -4.30
N HIS A 232 15.29 -14.86 -4.87
CA HIS A 232 15.95 -14.72 -6.16
C HIS A 232 17.41 -15.16 -6.10
N ALA A 233 17.92 -15.79 -7.18
CA ALA A 233 19.29 -16.31 -7.24
C ALA A 233 20.37 -15.25 -6.97
N ASP A 234 20.12 -14.01 -7.36
CA ASP A 234 21.03 -12.88 -7.15
C ASP A 234 20.93 -12.22 -5.78
N TYR A 235 19.91 -12.53 -4.99
CA TYR A 235 19.69 -11.91 -3.69
C TYR A 235 20.87 -12.10 -2.70
N PRO A 236 21.52 -13.28 -2.60
CA PRO A 236 22.68 -13.45 -1.72
C PRO A 236 23.82 -12.46 -2.04
N GLN A 237 24.06 -12.17 -3.32
CA GLN A 237 25.06 -11.19 -3.76
C GLN A 237 24.65 -9.77 -3.32
N LEU A 238 23.38 -9.41 -3.52
CA LEU A 238 22.83 -8.14 -3.08
C LEU A 238 22.94 -7.97 -1.57
N TRP A 239 22.60 -9.01 -0.81
CA TRP A 239 22.69 -9.01 0.64
C TRP A 239 24.12 -8.80 1.14
N ALA A 240 25.11 -9.47 0.51
CA ALA A 240 26.53 -9.31 0.81
C ALA A 240 27.01 -7.87 0.56
N ILE A 241 26.58 -7.25 -0.55
CA ILE A 241 26.90 -5.85 -0.86
C ILE A 241 26.24 -4.90 0.15
N ARG A 242 24.97 -5.10 0.49
CA ARG A 242 24.27 -4.30 1.49
C ARG A 242 24.93 -4.43 2.88
N LYS A 243 25.43 -5.62 3.23
CA LYS A 243 26.23 -5.84 4.45
C LYS A 243 27.54 -5.05 4.42
N ALA A 244 28.29 -5.12 3.31
CA ALA A 244 29.52 -4.34 3.14
C ALA A 244 29.30 -2.82 3.23
N ILE A 245 28.18 -2.32 2.67
CA ILE A 245 27.79 -0.90 2.80
C ILE A 245 27.55 -0.53 4.28
N ARG A 246 26.86 -1.38 5.04
CA ARG A 246 26.60 -1.14 6.48
C ARG A 246 27.91 -1.13 7.28
N GLU A 247 28.82 -2.07 7.01
CA GLU A 247 30.12 -2.14 7.67
C GLU A 247 31.00 -0.91 7.35
N LEU A 248 31.03 -0.48 6.09
CA LEU A 248 31.71 0.74 5.69
C LEU A 248 31.15 1.99 6.40
N ARG A 249 29.84 2.08 6.59
CA ARG A 249 29.20 3.18 7.33
C ARG A 249 29.62 3.19 8.80
N LYS A 250 29.69 2.00 9.45
CA LYS A 250 30.12 1.86 10.85
C LYS A 250 31.57 2.25 11.04
N ASN A 251 32.44 1.91 10.09
CA ASN A 251 33.88 2.10 10.16
C ASN A 251 34.38 3.41 9.51
N ARG A 252 33.47 4.41 9.38
CA ARG A 252 33.80 5.69 8.75
C ARG A 252 34.89 6.44 9.51
N LYS A 253 36.14 6.39 9.04
CA LYS A 253 37.20 7.30 9.45
C LYS A 253 37.02 8.63 8.70
N LYS A 254 36.99 9.77 9.42
CA LYS A 254 36.94 11.10 8.81
C LYS A 254 38.13 11.32 7.87
N GLY A 255 37.85 11.67 6.59
CA GLY A 255 38.86 12.16 5.64
C GLY A 255 39.45 11.18 4.62
N SER A 256 38.86 9.98 4.43
CA SER A 256 39.32 9.06 3.40
C SER A 256 38.65 9.30 2.05
N GLU A 257 39.35 9.84 1.06
CA GLU A 257 38.91 9.96 -0.34
C GLU A 257 38.42 8.62 -0.92
N ASN A 258 39.11 7.54 -0.58
CA ASN A 258 38.75 6.17 -0.99
C ASN A 258 37.38 5.70 -0.43
N TYR A 259 36.89 6.31 0.65
CA TYR A 259 35.58 5.92 1.24
C TYR A 259 34.42 6.23 0.30
N HIS A 260 34.37 7.44 -0.24
CA HIS A 260 33.28 7.86 -1.12
C HIS A 260 33.27 7.04 -2.41
N GLN A 261 34.43 6.87 -3.05
CA GLN A 261 34.53 6.06 -4.27
C GLN A 261 34.11 4.59 -4.05
N LYS A 262 34.52 3.98 -2.95
CA LYS A 262 34.15 2.61 -2.60
C LYS A 262 32.67 2.50 -2.28
N MET A 263 32.12 3.48 -1.55
CA MET A 263 30.69 3.54 -1.23
C MET A 263 29.84 3.66 -2.50
N ASP A 264 30.23 4.53 -3.42
CA ASP A 264 29.48 4.75 -4.67
C ASP A 264 29.53 3.52 -5.59
N ARG A 265 30.67 2.85 -5.69
CA ARG A 265 30.76 1.57 -6.43
C ARG A 265 29.84 0.49 -5.85
N LEU A 266 29.82 0.34 -4.52
CA LEU A 266 28.96 -0.63 -3.86
C LEU A 266 27.46 -0.30 -4.04
N LYS A 267 27.09 0.99 -3.92
CA LYS A 267 25.72 1.43 -4.16
C LYS A 267 25.28 1.20 -5.60
N SER A 268 26.13 1.56 -6.58
CA SER A 268 25.84 1.33 -8.00
C SER A 268 25.66 -0.16 -8.29
N ARG A 269 26.52 -1.01 -7.74
CA ARG A 269 26.42 -2.46 -7.91
C ARG A 269 25.14 -3.04 -7.27
N ALA A 270 24.79 -2.56 -6.07
CA ALA A 270 23.53 -2.95 -5.42
C ALA A 270 22.33 -2.55 -6.28
N ALA A 271 22.31 -1.31 -6.79
CA ALA A 271 21.22 -0.82 -7.64
C ALA A 271 21.09 -1.64 -8.95
N GLU A 272 22.19 -1.99 -9.60
CA GLU A 272 22.18 -2.86 -10.80
C GLU A 272 21.52 -4.22 -10.52
N ILE A 273 21.86 -4.85 -9.38
CA ILE A 273 21.29 -6.15 -9.01
C ILE A 273 19.81 -5.99 -8.66
N GLU A 274 19.42 -4.96 -7.92
CA GLU A 274 18.02 -4.67 -7.58
C GLU A 274 17.17 -4.46 -8.84
N ILE A 275 17.68 -3.68 -9.81
CA ILE A 275 17.00 -3.46 -11.09
C ILE A 275 16.82 -4.78 -11.85
N ARG A 276 17.85 -5.63 -11.88
CA ARG A 276 17.77 -6.92 -12.56
C ARG A 276 16.76 -7.85 -11.91
N ILE A 277 16.79 -8.01 -10.58
CA ILE A 277 15.81 -8.81 -9.83
C ILE A 277 14.39 -8.31 -10.12
N ASN A 278 14.17 -7.01 -10.03
CA ASN A 278 12.86 -6.41 -10.30
C ASN A 278 12.41 -6.67 -11.75
N ALA A 279 13.31 -6.48 -12.73
CA ALA A 279 12.98 -6.71 -14.13
C ALA A 279 12.55 -8.16 -14.38
N GLU A 280 13.22 -9.13 -13.76
CA GLU A 280 12.87 -10.56 -13.89
C GLU A 280 11.54 -10.86 -13.18
N LEU A 281 11.34 -10.44 -11.92
CA LEU A 281 10.11 -10.69 -11.17
C LEU A 281 8.88 -10.10 -11.87
N PHE A 282 8.96 -8.84 -12.31
CA PHE A 282 7.85 -8.18 -13.01
C PHE A 282 7.68 -8.70 -14.44
N GLY A 283 8.76 -9.10 -15.10
CA GLY A 283 8.70 -9.69 -16.46
C GLY A 283 8.07 -11.07 -16.50
N GLU A 284 8.26 -11.89 -15.47
CA GLU A 284 7.67 -13.23 -15.37
C GLU A 284 6.22 -13.22 -14.90
N ALA A 285 5.81 -12.20 -14.15
CA ALA A 285 4.47 -12.13 -13.62
C ALA A 285 3.44 -11.87 -14.74
N ARG A 286 2.40 -12.69 -14.80
CA ARG A 286 1.26 -12.51 -15.70
C ARG A 286 0.18 -11.64 -15.04
N VAL A 287 0.07 -11.71 -13.72
CA VAL A 287 -0.85 -10.93 -12.90
C VAL A 287 -0.07 -10.24 -11.82
N ILE A 288 -0.23 -8.93 -11.73
CA ILE A 288 0.15 -8.14 -10.56
C ILE A 288 -1.11 -7.97 -9.72
N ALA A 289 -1.06 -8.39 -8.45
CA ALA A 289 -2.21 -8.34 -7.54
C ALA A 289 -1.93 -7.46 -6.31
N CYS A 290 -2.80 -6.51 -6.02
CA CYS A 290 -2.66 -5.63 -4.86
C CYS A 290 -4.02 -5.10 -4.38
N THR A 291 -4.05 -4.49 -3.20
CA THR A 291 -5.24 -3.70 -2.81
C THR A 291 -5.32 -2.40 -3.60
N LEU A 292 -6.50 -1.77 -3.66
CA LEU A 292 -6.66 -0.47 -4.32
C LEU A 292 -5.66 0.57 -3.78
N VAL A 293 -5.48 0.63 -2.46
CA VAL A 293 -4.46 1.50 -1.85
C VAL A 293 -3.04 1.03 -2.19
N GLY A 294 -2.84 -0.29 -2.26
CA GLY A 294 -1.57 -0.91 -2.65
C GLY A 294 -1.14 -0.59 -4.08
N SER A 295 -2.07 -0.21 -4.96
CA SER A 295 -1.73 0.21 -6.34
C SER A 295 -0.92 1.51 -6.40
N ALA A 296 -0.90 2.29 -5.32
CA ALA A 296 -0.05 3.47 -5.19
C ALA A 296 1.39 3.14 -4.72
N HIS A 297 1.75 1.85 -4.61
CA HIS A 297 3.09 1.44 -4.21
C HIS A 297 4.13 1.86 -5.25
N HIS A 298 5.30 2.34 -4.79
CA HIS A 298 6.37 2.84 -5.66
C HIS A 298 6.86 1.83 -6.72
N LEU A 299 6.76 0.53 -6.45
CA LEU A 299 7.09 -0.54 -7.40
C LEU A 299 6.21 -0.52 -8.65
N LEU A 300 5.00 0.04 -8.57
CA LEU A 300 4.04 0.15 -9.67
C LEU A 300 4.11 1.50 -10.36
N GLU A 301 4.92 2.42 -9.87
CA GLU A 301 5.06 3.76 -10.45
C GLU A 301 5.60 3.68 -11.88
N GLY A 302 4.91 4.34 -12.81
CA GLY A 302 5.26 4.33 -14.22
C GLY A 302 4.89 3.08 -15.01
N MET A 303 4.41 2.01 -14.35
CA MET A 303 3.89 0.83 -15.05
C MET A 303 2.58 1.14 -15.77
N LYS A 304 2.39 0.49 -16.91
CA LYS A 304 1.16 0.59 -17.72
C LYS A 304 0.61 -0.80 -17.96
N PHE A 305 -0.68 -0.94 -17.74
CA PHE A 305 -1.42 -2.18 -17.95
C PHE A 305 -2.47 -1.98 -19.04
N GLY A 306 -2.67 -2.97 -19.89
CA GLY A 306 -3.74 -2.96 -20.89
C GLY A 306 -5.11 -3.04 -20.20
N THR A 307 -5.22 -3.93 -19.22
CA THR A 307 -6.47 -4.17 -18.49
C THR A 307 -6.25 -4.13 -16.97
N LEU A 308 -7.17 -3.48 -16.27
CA LEU A 308 -7.30 -3.46 -14.82
C LEU A 308 -8.60 -4.18 -14.44
N PHE A 309 -8.50 -5.16 -13.56
CA PHE A 309 -9.62 -5.83 -12.91
C PHE A 309 -9.75 -5.34 -11.48
N ILE A 310 -10.98 -4.99 -11.07
CA ILE A 310 -11.26 -4.55 -9.71
C ILE A 310 -12.39 -5.44 -9.17
N ASP A 311 -12.15 -6.10 -8.04
CA ASP A 311 -13.15 -6.84 -7.28
C ASP A 311 -13.57 -6.05 -6.04
N ASP A 312 -14.83 -6.24 -5.63
CA ASP A 312 -15.44 -5.55 -4.48
C ASP A 312 -15.08 -6.20 -3.14
#